data_04fc7e6084c41b7281e91d117e76d489
#
_entry.id   04fc7e6084c41b7281e91d117e76d489
#
_cell.length_a   1.000
_cell.length_b   1.000
_cell.length_c   1.000
_cell.angle_alpha   90.00
_cell.angle_beta   90.00
_cell.angle_gamma   90.00
#
_symmetry.space_group_name_H-M   'P 1'
#
loop_
_entity.id
_entity.type
_entity.pdbx_description
1 polymer ?
#
loop_
_entity_poly.entity_id
_entity_poly.type
_entity_poly.pdbx_seq_one_letter_code
_entity_poly.pdbx_strand_id
1 'polypeptide(L)'
;IGPDMGVVMAKAIVFSLLCVLVFLPCLAVLCYKLIDKTQHRSFIPTFRGFSYFVMKVKVPVLILFILLAVPSFVAKDRIDFAYGSSEIYGDASTQIGADAIRINEEFGRSNQIVCMVPRGDTAREKALSDAFKTIPEVTEVLSYTDTVGSSIPEEYVPKMQRELLISEHYTRMVISTSVGVDGEIPFAVATQLRETAQEYYPDAYLIAGEAVNTLDMRDTVTEDDIVVN
;
A
#
# COMPACT_ATOMS: atom_id res chain seq x y z
N ILE A 1 -0.34 10.10 5.59
CA ILE A 1 0.09 10.33 4.18
C ILE A 1 -0.85 11.36 3.52
N GLY A 2 -2.18 11.22 3.64
CA GLY A 2 -3.17 12.11 3.00
C GLY A 2 -3.00 13.59 3.38
N PRO A 3 -2.98 13.97 4.66
CA PRO A 3 -2.83 15.36 5.09
C PRO A 3 -1.53 16.01 4.62
N ASP A 4 -0.42 15.26 4.63
CA ASP A 4 0.89 15.77 4.20
C ASP A 4 0.93 16.06 2.70
N MET A 5 0.37 15.16 1.89
CA MET A 5 0.21 15.38 0.45
C MET A 5 -0.69 16.57 0.17
N GLY A 6 -1.81 16.71 0.88
CA GLY A 6 -2.73 17.84 0.78
C GLY A 6 -2.05 19.18 1.05
N VAL A 7 -1.26 19.27 2.11
CA VAL A 7 -0.50 20.49 2.46
C VAL A 7 0.55 20.82 1.40
N VAL A 8 1.25 19.83 0.85
CA VAL A 8 2.24 20.05 -0.23
C VAL A 8 1.57 20.56 -1.50
N MET A 9 0.44 19.95 -1.89
CA MET A 9 -0.33 20.39 -3.07
C MET A 9 -0.91 21.80 -2.87
N ALA A 10 -1.46 22.10 -1.71
CA ALA A 10 -1.97 23.44 -1.38
C ALA A 10 -0.86 24.51 -1.48
N LYS A 11 0.32 24.25 -0.94
CA LYS A 11 1.50 25.13 -1.06
C LYS A 11 1.87 25.35 -2.53
N ALA A 12 1.91 24.30 -3.34
CA ALA A 12 2.24 24.39 -4.76
C ALA A 12 1.25 25.29 -5.52
N ILE A 13 -0.06 25.14 -5.24
CA ILE A 13 -1.12 25.97 -5.85
C ILE A 13 -0.97 27.43 -5.42
N VAL A 14 -0.75 27.72 -4.14
CA VAL A 14 -0.57 29.08 -3.64
C VAL A 14 0.66 29.73 -4.27
N PHE A 15 1.80 29.04 -4.33
CA PHE A 15 3.00 29.55 -5.00
C PHE A 15 2.78 29.81 -6.51
N SER A 16 2.09 28.89 -7.19
CA SER A 16 1.74 29.06 -8.59
C SER A 16 0.87 30.31 -8.80
N LEU A 17 -0.14 30.51 -7.96
CA LEU A 17 -1.02 31.67 -8.00
C LEU A 17 -0.23 32.97 -7.77
N LEU A 18 0.65 33.02 -6.79
CA LEU A 18 1.51 34.18 -6.52
C LEU A 18 2.43 34.48 -7.71
N CYS A 19 3.02 33.45 -8.31
CA CYS A 19 3.84 33.63 -9.52
C CYS A 19 3.04 34.21 -10.67
N VAL A 20 1.83 33.75 -10.92
CA VAL A 20 0.99 34.27 -12.02
C VAL A 20 0.48 35.66 -11.73
N LEU A 21 0.05 35.98 -10.51
CA LEU A 21 -0.53 37.29 -10.20
C LEU A 21 0.51 38.39 -9.98
N VAL A 22 1.69 38.06 -9.46
CA VAL A 22 2.71 39.04 -9.09
C VAL A 22 3.87 39.02 -10.07
N PHE A 23 4.48 37.85 -10.28
CA PHE A 23 5.70 37.73 -11.08
C PHE A 23 5.46 37.96 -12.58
N LEU A 24 4.38 37.38 -13.13
CA LEU A 24 4.08 37.48 -14.55
C LEU A 24 3.84 38.94 -15.01
N PRO A 25 3.02 39.78 -14.33
CA PRO A 25 2.88 41.21 -14.71
C PRO A 25 4.18 41.99 -14.58
N CYS A 26 4.96 41.76 -13.52
CA CYS A 26 6.27 42.43 -13.36
C CYS A 26 7.23 42.06 -14.49
N LEU A 27 7.28 40.77 -14.86
CA LEU A 27 8.10 40.29 -15.96
C LEU A 27 7.64 40.90 -17.32
N ALA A 28 6.33 40.95 -17.53
CA ALA A 28 5.76 41.56 -18.73
C ALA A 28 6.13 43.05 -18.89
N VAL A 29 6.09 43.82 -17.79
CA VAL A 29 6.52 45.22 -17.75
C VAL A 29 8.02 45.36 -17.98
N LEU A 30 8.84 44.49 -17.39
CA LEU A 30 10.31 44.52 -17.64
C LEU A 30 10.65 44.16 -19.09
N CYS A 31 9.94 43.22 -19.65
CA CYS A 31 10.20 42.72 -21.01
C CYS A 31 9.38 43.43 -22.10
N TYR A 32 8.62 44.50 -21.79
CA TYR A 32 7.70 45.09 -22.75
C TYR A 32 8.37 45.52 -24.06
N LYS A 33 9.61 46.12 -23.99
CA LYS A 33 10.37 46.51 -25.19
C LYS A 33 10.76 45.34 -26.08
N LEU A 34 11.04 44.19 -25.48
CA LEU A 34 11.33 42.97 -26.22
C LEU A 34 10.06 42.38 -26.83
N ILE A 35 8.95 42.43 -26.10
CA ILE A 35 7.64 41.99 -26.56
C ILE A 35 7.18 42.82 -27.76
N ASP A 36 7.29 44.16 -27.66
CA ASP A 36 6.94 45.06 -28.77
C ASP A 36 7.81 44.84 -30.00
N LYS A 37 9.12 44.60 -29.81
CA LYS A 37 10.05 44.35 -30.92
C LYS A 37 9.80 43.01 -31.61
N THR A 38 9.25 42.02 -30.88
CA THR A 38 8.92 40.68 -31.39
C THR A 38 7.48 40.57 -31.84
N GLN A 39 6.71 41.67 -31.82
CA GLN A 39 5.31 41.66 -32.22
C GLN A 39 5.19 41.26 -33.69
N HIS A 40 4.55 40.18 -33.95
CA HIS A 40 4.26 39.67 -35.29
C HIS A 40 2.76 39.40 -35.43
N ARG A 41 2.31 39.28 -36.68
CA ARG A 41 0.91 38.93 -36.97
C ARG A 41 0.54 37.63 -36.30
N SER A 42 -0.59 37.63 -35.59
CA SER A 42 -1.08 36.43 -34.88
C SER A 42 -1.12 35.20 -35.80
N PHE A 43 -0.37 34.18 -35.44
CA PHE A 43 -0.44 32.85 -36.09
C PHE A 43 -1.69 32.08 -35.70
N ILE A 44 -2.38 32.51 -34.64
CA ILE A 44 -3.56 31.82 -34.12
C ILE A 44 -4.77 32.21 -34.99
N PRO A 45 -5.36 31.31 -35.76
CA PRO A 45 -6.56 31.59 -36.54
C PRO A 45 -7.72 31.94 -35.60
N THR A 46 -8.62 32.80 -36.11
CA THR A 46 -9.83 33.17 -35.34
C THR A 46 -10.73 31.96 -35.12
N PHE A 47 -10.82 31.46 -33.89
CA PHE A 47 -11.61 30.27 -33.52
C PHE A 47 -13.14 30.54 -33.42
N ARG A 48 -13.68 31.45 -34.23
CA ARG A 48 -15.13 31.73 -34.23
C ARG A 48 -15.98 30.47 -34.48
N GLY A 49 -15.56 29.62 -35.42
CA GLY A 49 -16.23 28.36 -35.71
C GLY A 49 -16.17 27.37 -34.55
N PHE A 50 -15.01 27.31 -33.90
CA PHE A 50 -14.82 26.45 -32.70
C PHE A 50 -15.66 26.94 -31.52
N SER A 51 -15.67 28.26 -31.24
CA SER A 51 -16.55 28.82 -30.19
C SER A 51 -18.01 28.51 -30.43
N TYR A 52 -18.49 28.64 -31.68
CA TYR A 52 -19.86 28.32 -32.03
C TYR A 52 -20.15 26.82 -31.85
N PHE A 53 -19.21 25.95 -32.25
CA PHE A 53 -19.30 24.51 -32.02
C PHE A 53 -19.41 24.17 -30.54
N VAL A 54 -18.52 24.70 -29.70
CA VAL A 54 -18.50 24.50 -28.23
C VAL A 54 -19.83 24.97 -27.63
N MET A 55 -20.34 26.14 -28.04
CA MET A 55 -21.63 26.65 -27.56
C MET A 55 -22.80 25.76 -27.96
N LYS A 56 -22.74 25.14 -29.14
CA LYS A 56 -23.81 24.25 -29.61
C LYS A 56 -23.76 22.89 -28.89
N VAL A 57 -22.56 22.40 -28.54
CA VAL A 57 -22.37 21.06 -27.96
C VAL A 57 -22.36 21.08 -26.43
N LYS A 58 -22.37 22.25 -25.79
CA LYS A 58 -22.28 22.40 -24.33
C LYS A 58 -23.33 21.58 -23.56
N VAL A 59 -24.60 21.62 -24.02
CA VAL A 59 -25.71 20.92 -23.34
C VAL A 59 -25.62 19.41 -23.49
N PRO A 60 -25.44 18.83 -24.71
CA PRO A 60 -25.25 17.39 -24.83
C PRO A 60 -23.98 16.87 -24.14
N VAL A 61 -22.89 17.64 -24.10
CA VAL A 61 -21.68 17.27 -23.35
C VAL A 61 -21.95 17.27 -21.85
N LEU A 62 -22.67 18.26 -21.33
CA LEU A 62 -23.04 18.29 -19.91
C LEU A 62 -23.92 17.09 -19.52
N ILE A 63 -24.91 16.77 -20.37
CA ILE A 63 -25.78 15.59 -20.15
C ILE A 63 -24.95 14.31 -20.18
N LEU A 64 -24.05 14.17 -21.15
CA LEU A 64 -23.15 13.02 -21.24
C LEU A 64 -22.25 12.92 -20.00
N PHE A 65 -21.72 14.05 -19.52
CA PHE A 65 -20.89 14.08 -18.31
C PHE A 65 -21.67 13.61 -17.09
N ILE A 66 -22.89 14.11 -16.88
CA ILE A 66 -23.75 13.66 -15.75
C ILE A 66 -24.10 12.18 -15.89
N LEU A 67 -24.42 11.72 -17.12
CA LEU A 67 -24.74 10.32 -17.38
C LEU A 67 -23.57 9.37 -17.08
N LEU A 68 -22.33 9.82 -17.26
CA LEU A 68 -21.13 9.05 -16.95
C LEU A 68 -20.70 9.22 -15.49
N ALA A 69 -20.86 10.40 -14.91
CA ALA A 69 -20.45 10.70 -13.54
C ALA A 69 -21.23 9.87 -12.51
N VAL A 70 -22.55 9.75 -12.68
CA VAL A 70 -23.39 9.00 -11.74
C VAL A 70 -23.01 7.52 -11.66
N PRO A 71 -22.92 6.75 -12.77
CA PRO A 71 -22.50 5.36 -12.69
C PRO A 71 -21.03 5.21 -12.24
N SER A 72 -20.14 6.16 -12.58
CA SER A 72 -18.76 6.14 -12.10
C SER A 72 -18.67 6.32 -10.59
N PHE A 73 -19.50 7.20 -10.02
CA PHE A 73 -19.56 7.37 -8.57
C PHE A 73 -20.07 6.11 -7.86
N VAL A 74 -21.07 5.42 -8.42
CA VAL A 74 -21.56 4.14 -7.85
C VAL A 74 -20.55 3.00 -8.07
N ALA A 75 -19.77 3.05 -9.16
CA ALA A 75 -18.79 2.02 -9.47
C ALA A 75 -17.52 2.12 -8.63
N LYS A 76 -17.20 3.30 -8.05
CA LYS A 76 -15.98 3.47 -7.22
C LYS A 76 -15.94 2.52 -6.04
N ASP A 77 -17.10 2.25 -5.42
CA ASP A 77 -17.20 1.39 -4.24
C ASP A 77 -17.05 -0.12 -4.57
N ARG A 78 -16.92 -0.46 -5.86
CA ARG A 78 -16.71 -1.83 -6.35
C ARG A 78 -15.26 -2.10 -6.77
N ILE A 79 -14.40 -1.11 -6.60
CA ILE A 79 -12.97 -1.28 -6.92
C ILE A 79 -12.35 -2.06 -5.77
N ASP A 80 -11.85 -3.27 -6.07
CA ASP A 80 -11.11 -4.05 -5.10
C ASP A 80 -9.78 -3.35 -4.75
N PHE A 81 -9.45 -3.40 -3.46
CA PHE A 81 -8.21 -2.83 -2.97
C PHE A 81 -7.05 -3.76 -3.38
N ALA A 82 -6.22 -3.32 -4.30
CA ALA A 82 -5.12 -4.08 -4.87
C ALA A 82 -3.83 -3.23 -4.81
N TYR A 83 -3.16 -3.27 -3.66
CA TYR A 83 -1.91 -2.53 -3.43
C TYR A 83 -0.72 -3.44 -3.12
N GLY A 84 -0.91 -4.74 -3.23
CA GLY A 84 0.14 -5.74 -3.00
C GLY A 84 1.09 -5.89 -4.20
N SER A 85 2.24 -6.48 -3.94
CA SER A 85 3.20 -6.85 -4.99
C SER A 85 2.62 -7.87 -5.97
N SER A 86 1.59 -8.62 -5.59
CA SER A 86 0.87 -9.56 -6.44
C SER A 86 0.25 -8.90 -7.68
N GLU A 87 -0.21 -7.67 -7.60
CA GLU A 87 -0.72 -6.93 -8.75
C GLU A 87 0.39 -6.51 -9.72
N ILE A 88 1.58 -6.17 -9.20
CA ILE A 88 2.74 -5.82 -10.01
C ILE A 88 3.26 -7.04 -10.79
N TYR A 89 3.16 -8.22 -10.19
CA TYR A 89 3.68 -9.48 -10.74
C TYR A 89 2.58 -10.41 -11.25
N GLY A 90 1.31 -10.05 -11.11
CA GLY A 90 0.17 -10.90 -11.46
C GLY A 90 -0.14 -10.97 -12.95
N ASP A 91 0.45 -10.10 -13.79
CA ASP A 91 0.16 -10.05 -15.22
C ASP A 91 1.09 -10.98 -16.03
N ALA A 92 0.50 -12.00 -16.65
CA ALA A 92 1.18 -12.93 -17.53
C ALA A 92 1.79 -12.27 -18.80
N SER A 93 1.48 -11.01 -19.08
CA SER A 93 2.06 -10.28 -20.21
C SER A 93 3.53 -9.91 -19.99
N THR A 94 3.99 -9.91 -18.75
CA THR A 94 5.39 -9.69 -18.39
C THR A 94 6.10 -11.01 -18.09
N GLN A 95 7.40 -11.09 -18.38
CA GLN A 95 8.17 -12.30 -18.08
C GLN A 95 8.15 -12.62 -16.57
N ILE A 96 8.29 -11.59 -15.73
CA ILE A 96 8.28 -11.72 -14.26
C ILE A 96 6.92 -12.26 -13.79
N GLY A 97 5.82 -11.75 -14.34
CA GLY A 97 4.46 -12.22 -14.01
C GLY A 97 4.22 -13.65 -14.45
N ALA A 98 4.63 -14.00 -15.67
CA ALA A 98 4.52 -15.38 -16.18
C ALA A 98 5.32 -16.38 -15.33
N ASP A 99 6.53 -16.02 -14.93
CA ASP A 99 7.38 -16.85 -14.07
C ASP A 99 6.79 -16.98 -12.67
N ALA A 100 6.27 -15.88 -12.09
CA ALA A 100 5.62 -15.90 -10.78
C ALA A 100 4.34 -16.77 -10.76
N ILE A 101 3.52 -16.67 -11.81
CA ILE A 101 2.33 -17.53 -11.94
C ILE A 101 2.76 -19.01 -11.99
N ARG A 102 3.77 -19.34 -12.79
CA ARG A 102 4.25 -20.71 -12.93
C ARG A 102 4.83 -21.27 -11.64
N ILE A 103 5.58 -20.44 -10.88
CA ILE A 103 6.09 -20.82 -9.54
C ILE A 103 4.92 -21.08 -8.60
N ASN A 104 3.91 -20.21 -8.59
CA ASN A 104 2.74 -20.37 -7.74
C ASN A 104 1.87 -21.58 -8.11
N GLU A 105 1.80 -21.95 -9.39
CA GLU A 105 1.11 -23.16 -9.85
C GLU A 105 1.82 -24.44 -9.41
N GLU A 106 3.17 -24.42 -9.41
CA GLU A 106 3.98 -25.61 -9.11
C GLU A 106 4.18 -25.80 -7.60
N PHE A 107 4.45 -24.71 -6.86
CA PHE A 107 4.81 -24.77 -5.44
C PHE A 107 3.72 -24.24 -4.50
N GLY A 108 2.63 -23.70 -5.04
CA GLY A 108 1.61 -22.99 -4.28
C GLY A 108 2.02 -21.57 -3.93
N ARG A 109 1.04 -20.78 -3.46
CA ARG A 109 1.31 -19.43 -2.94
C ARG A 109 1.94 -19.55 -1.56
N SER A 110 2.90 -18.70 -1.25
CA SER A 110 3.46 -18.60 0.09
C SER A 110 3.69 -17.14 0.46
N ASN A 111 3.39 -16.81 1.71
CA ASN A 111 3.66 -15.51 2.29
C ASN A 111 4.23 -15.73 3.69
N GLN A 112 5.23 -14.93 4.06
CA GLN A 112 5.88 -15.01 5.36
C GLN A 112 5.50 -13.80 6.21
N ILE A 113 5.05 -14.08 7.42
CA ILE A 113 4.74 -13.09 8.45
C ILE A 113 5.67 -13.35 9.63
N VAL A 114 6.26 -12.29 10.16
CA VAL A 114 7.18 -12.36 11.29
C VAL A 114 6.47 -11.81 12.51
N CYS A 115 6.44 -12.60 13.59
CA CYS A 115 6.01 -12.16 14.90
C CYS A 115 7.20 -12.14 15.85
N MET A 116 7.38 -11.04 16.58
CA MET A 116 8.38 -10.92 17.64
C MET A 116 7.69 -10.67 18.98
N VAL A 117 8.11 -11.40 20.00
CA VAL A 117 7.61 -11.29 21.37
C VAL A 117 8.76 -11.13 22.34
N PRO A 118 8.53 -10.49 23.52
CA PRO A 118 9.55 -10.40 24.57
C PRO A 118 10.06 -11.79 24.95
N ARG A 119 11.38 -11.90 25.04
CA ARG A 119 12.06 -13.15 25.40
C ARG A 119 11.96 -13.41 26.90
N GLY A 120 11.93 -14.70 27.26
CA GLY A 120 12.12 -15.16 28.64
C GLY A 120 11.05 -16.12 29.15
N ASP A 121 9.91 -16.22 28.46
CA ASP A 121 8.83 -17.16 28.81
C ASP A 121 8.67 -18.20 27.70
N THR A 122 9.54 -19.21 27.71
CA THR A 122 9.57 -20.28 26.70
C THR A 122 8.26 -21.10 26.66
N ALA A 123 7.54 -21.19 27.78
CA ALA A 123 6.26 -21.87 27.82
C ALA A 123 5.17 -21.07 27.08
N ARG A 124 5.13 -19.76 27.29
CA ARG A 124 4.21 -18.85 26.59
C ARG A 124 4.59 -18.73 25.09
N GLU A 125 5.88 -18.63 24.77
CA GLU A 125 6.38 -18.63 23.39
C GLU A 125 5.95 -19.91 22.64
N LYS A 126 6.08 -21.08 23.29
CA LYS A 126 5.64 -22.35 22.72
C LYS A 126 4.11 -22.40 22.54
N ALA A 127 3.35 -21.96 23.54
CA ALA A 127 1.89 -21.92 23.46
C ALA A 127 1.40 -21.00 22.33
N LEU A 128 2.03 -19.84 22.15
CA LEU A 128 1.74 -18.94 21.01
C LEU A 128 2.07 -19.60 19.66
N SER A 129 3.23 -20.25 19.55
CA SER A 129 3.60 -20.97 18.32
C SER A 129 2.58 -22.07 18.00
N ASP A 130 2.15 -22.82 18.99
CA ASP A 130 1.15 -23.88 18.81
C ASP A 130 -0.24 -23.29 18.45
N ALA A 131 -0.61 -22.14 19.02
CA ALA A 131 -1.84 -21.44 18.66
C ALA A 131 -1.81 -20.98 17.20
N PHE A 132 -0.70 -20.41 16.71
CA PHE A 132 -0.56 -20.05 15.30
C PHE A 132 -0.72 -21.23 14.35
N LYS A 133 -0.24 -22.41 14.73
CA LYS A 133 -0.37 -23.65 13.94
C LYS A 133 -1.82 -24.15 13.84
N THR A 134 -2.73 -23.67 14.68
CA THR A 134 -4.16 -24.02 14.58
C THR A 134 -4.90 -23.26 13.49
N ILE A 135 -4.31 -22.20 12.94
CA ILE A 135 -4.89 -21.41 11.87
C ILE A 135 -4.75 -22.20 10.56
N PRO A 136 -5.84 -22.48 9.84
CA PRO A 136 -5.82 -23.40 8.69
C PRO A 136 -4.87 -23.01 7.56
N GLU A 137 -4.68 -21.70 7.34
CA GLU A 137 -3.83 -21.15 6.29
C GLU A 137 -2.34 -21.09 6.67
N VAL A 138 -2.01 -21.34 7.93
CA VAL A 138 -0.62 -21.42 8.40
C VAL A 138 -0.07 -22.80 8.08
N THR A 139 0.97 -22.83 7.26
CA THR A 139 1.65 -24.07 6.84
C THR A 139 2.78 -24.47 7.76
N GLU A 140 3.49 -23.47 8.28
CA GLU A 140 4.64 -23.69 9.15
C GLU A 140 4.85 -22.50 10.09
N VAL A 141 5.29 -22.78 11.31
CA VAL A 141 5.79 -21.77 12.26
C VAL A 141 7.21 -22.15 12.66
N LEU A 142 8.16 -21.37 12.22
CA LEU A 142 9.56 -21.52 12.61
C LEU A 142 9.82 -20.67 13.85
N SER A 143 9.96 -21.31 15.01
CA SER A 143 10.32 -20.67 16.28
C SER A 143 11.52 -21.35 16.92
N TYR A 144 12.16 -20.70 17.86
CA TYR A 144 13.25 -21.30 18.61
C TYR A 144 12.79 -22.51 19.41
N THR A 145 11.66 -22.38 20.08
CA THR A 145 11.05 -23.44 20.90
C THR A 145 10.66 -24.70 20.10
N ASP A 146 10.29 -24.51 18.82
CA ASP A 146 9.96 -25.63 17.93
C ASP A 146 11.19 -26.28 17.29
N THR A 147 12.20 -25.47 16.94
CA THR A 147 13.38 -25.95 16.21
C THR A 147 14.40 -26.61 17.13
N VAL A 148 14.63 -26.02 18.28
CA VAL A 148 15.64 -26.47 19.24
C VAL A 148 15.01 -27.27 20.38
N GLY A 149 13.76 -26.93 20.73
CA GLY A 149 13.07 -27.46 21.89
C GLY A 149 13.48 -26.76 23.19
N SER A 150 12.59 -26.78 24.16
CA SER A 150 12.81 -26.14 25.47
C SER A 150 13.82 -26.87 26.37
N SER A 151 14.27 -28.06 25.96
CA SER A 151 15.14 -28.92 26.76
C SER A 151 16.65 -28.74 26.47
N ILE A 152 17.01 -28.07 25.37
CA ILE A 152 18.40 -27.86 24.99
C ILE A 152 18.83 -26.46 25.45
N PRO A 153 19.84 -26.32 26.34
CA PRO A 153 20.36 -25.03 26.73
C PRO A 153 20.90 -24.25 25.51
N GLU A 154 20.66 -22.94 25.48
CA GLU A 154 21.02 -22.07 24.35
C GLU A 154 22.52 -22.09 23.99
N GLU A 155 23.38 -22.37 24.95
CA GLU A 155 24.84 -22.45 24.77
C GLU A 155 25.27 -23.59 23.84
N TYR A 156 24.44 -24.63 23.69
CA TYR A 156 24.71 -25.76 22.79
C TYR A 156 24.19 -25.54 21.36
N VAL A 157 23.44 -24.44 21.13
CA VAL A 157 22.92 -24.12 19.80
C VAL A 157 23.94 -23.29 19.03
N PRO A 158 24.24 -23.65 17.76
CA PRO A 158 25.16 -22.86 16.94
C PRO A 158 24.73 -21.38 16.87
N LYS A 159 25.70 -20.49 17.08
CA LYS A 159 25.46 -19.04 17.19
C LYS A 159 24.63 -18.47 16.02
N MET A 160 24.92 -18.92 14.81
CA MET A 160 24.20 -18.48 13.61
C MET A 160 22.70 -18.83 13.66
N GLN A 161 22.34 -20.03 14.10
CA GLN A 161 20.94 -20.45 14.19
C GLN A 161 20.21 -19.72 15.33
N ARG A 162 20.91 -19.52 16.44
CA ARG A 162 20.36 -18.78 17.57
C ARG A 162 20.06 -17.32 17.21
N GLU A 163 21.02 -16.63 16.60
CA GLU A 163 20.87 -15.20 16.21
C GLU A 163 19.78 -14.96 15.16
N LEU A 164 19.39 -15.99 14.42
CA LEU A 164 18.26 -15.89 13.49
C LEU A 164 16.91 -15.82 14.20
N LEU A 165 16.76 -16.45 15.38
CA LEU A 165 15.47 -16.62 16.05
C LEU A 165 15.40 -15.89 17.41
N ILE A 166 16.56 -15.58 18.01
CA ILE A 166 16.62 -14.93 19.31
C ILE A 166 17.54 -13.69 19.23
N SER A 167 17.06 -12.58 19.76
CA SER A 167 17.86 -11.38 20.06
C SER A 167 18.04 -11.21 21.57
N GLU A 168 18.64 -10.11 21.98
CA GLU A 168 18.82 -9.78 23.41
C GLU A 168 17.48 -9.66 24.16
N HIS A 169 16.47 -9.08 23.52
CA HIS A 169 15.18 -8.74 24.14
C HIS A 169 13.98 -9.49 23.56
N TYR A 170 14.11 -10.07 22.36
CA TYR A 170 12.98 -10.63 21.62
C TYR A 170 13.28 -12.03 21.10
N THR A 171 12.24 -12.84 21.03
CA THR A 171 12.19 -14.08 20.25
C THR A 171 11.39 -13.82 18.98
N ARG A 172 11.90 -14.32 17.84
CA ARG A 172 11.28 -14.21 16.54
C ARG A 172 10.65 -15.52 16.12
N MET A 173 9.41 -15.43 15.66
CA MET A 173 8.67 -16.52 15.00
C MET A 173 8.44 -16.15 13.54
N VAL A 174 8.77 -17.02 12.61
CA VAL A 174 8.49 -16.86 11.18
C VAL A 174 7.34 -17.77 10.84
N ILE A 175 6.25 -17.19 10.42
CA ILE A 175 4.98 -17.86 10.12
C ILE A 175 4.84 -17.88 8.61
N SER A 176 4.83 -19.09 8.02
CA SER A 176 4.58 -19.31 6.60
C SER A 176 3.10 -19.62 6.40
N THR A 177 2.48 -18.96 5.44
CA THR A 177 1.07 -19.15 5.10
C THR A 177 0.92 -19.60 3.66
N SER A 178 -0.17 -20.31 3.34
CA SER A 178 -0.52 -20.78 2.00
C SER A 178 -1.29 -19.76 1.17
N VAL A 179 -1.48 -18.54 1.71
CA VAL A 179 -2.23 -17.45 1.07
C VAL A 179 -1.30 -16.38 0.49
N GLY A 180 -1.83 -15.57 -0.41
CA GLY A 180 -1.09 -14.42 -0.98
C GLY A 180 -0.92 -13.29 0.04
N VAL A 181 -0.64 -12.08 -0.49
CA VAL A 181 -0.34 -10.90 0.32
C VAL A 181 -1.49 -9.90 0.37
N ASP A 182 -2.48 -10.02 -0.51
CA ASP A 182 -3.64 -9.14 -0.64
C ASP A 182 -4.94 -9.92 -0.86
N GLY A 183 -6.07 -9.27 -0.58
CA GLY A 183 -7.40 -9.84 -0.65
C GLY A 183 -8.00 -10.20 0.72
N GLU A 184 -9.26 -10.61 0.72
CA GLU A 184 -10.00 -10.86 1.97
C GLU A 184 -9.41 -11.96 2.84
N ILE A 185 -8.97 -13.07 2.23
CA ILE A 185 -8.43 -14.22 2.98
C ILE A 185 -7.09 -13.88 3.64
N PRO A 186 -6.06 -13.35 2.93
CA PRO A 186 -4.82 -12.91 3.56
C PRO A 186 -5.01 -11.88 4.67
N PHE A 187 -5.95 -10.94 4.50
CA PHE A 187 -6.26 -9.94 5.51
C PHE A 187 -6.94 -10.54 6.74
N ALA A 188 -7.84 -11.49 6.56
CA ALA A 188 -8.44 -12.24 7.67
C ALA A 188 -7.38 -13.03 8.45
N VAL A 189 -6.45 -13.68 7.75
CA VAL A 189 -5.33 -14.40 8.38
C VAL A 189 -4.41 -13.44 9.15
N ALA A 190 -4.05 -12.29 8.57
CA ALA A 190 -3.23 -11.29 9.25
C ALA A 190 -3.91 -10.75 10.51
N THR A 191 -5.23 -10.51 10.45
CA THR A 191 -6.03 -10.09 11.61
C THR A 191 -6.05 -11.17 12.69
N GLN A 192 -6.32 -12.43 12.32
CA GLN A 192 -6.35 -13.55 13.26
C GLN A 192 -4.99 -13.80 13.93
N LEU A 193 -3.89 -13.63 13.19
CA LEU A 193 -2.55 -13.72 13.77
C LEU A 193 -2.30 -12.60 14.79
N ARG A 194 -2.77 -11.37 14.52
CA ARG A 194 -2.69 -10.24 15.47
C ARG A 194 -3.52 -10.50 16.73
N GLU A 195 -4.76 -10.95 16.58
CA GLU A 195 -5.64 -11.25 17.70
C GLU A 195 -5.04 -12.36 18.58
N THR A 196 -4.53 -13.42 17.96
CA THR A 196 -3.84 -14.49 18.68
C THR A 196 -2.60 -13.97 19.41
N ALA A 197 -1.77 -13.15 18.75
CA ALA A 197 -0.60 -12.57 19.41
C ALA A 197 -0.99 -11.64 20.59
N GLN A 198 -2.06 -10.86 20.44
CA GLN A 198 -2.60 -9.99 21.47
C GLN A 198 -3.11 -10.76 22.69
N GLU A 199 -3.71 -11.92 22.48
CA GLU A 199 -4.20 -12.78 23.58
C GLU A 199 -3.04 -13.28 24.45
N TYR A 200 -1.95 -13.71 23.82
CA TYR A 200 -0.78 -14.23 24.56
C TYR A 200 0.16 -13.13 25.07
N TYR A 201 0.33 -12.05 24.33
CA TYR A 201 1.24 -10.94 24.66
C TYR A 201 0.55 -9.58 24.50
N PRO A 202 -0.38 -9.21 25.42
CA PRO A 202 -1.10 -7.96 25.33
C PRO A 202 -0.13 -6.77 25.20
N ASP A 203 -0.25 -6.01 24.10
CA ASP A 203 0.51 -4.79 23.78
C ASP A 203 2.05 -4.96 23.74
N ALA A 204 2.54 -6.22 23.77
CA ALA A 204 3.98 -6.50 23.85
C ALA A 204 4.49 -7.34 22.66
N TYR A 205 3.70 -7.50 21.60
CA TYR A 205 4.12 -8.18 20.39
C TYR A 205 4.38 -7.18 19.25
N LEU A 206 5.22 -7.60 18.30
CA LEU A 206 5.44 -6.90 17.04
C LEU A 206 5.18 -7.89 15.92
N ILE A 207 4.33 -7.51 14.96
CA ILE A 207 4.02 -8.35 13.81
C ILE A 207 4.23 -7.56 12.54
N ALA A 208 4.91 -8.16 11.57
CA ALA A 208 5.23 -7.54 10.29
C ALA A 208 5.26 -8.60 9.18
N GLY A 209 4.93 -8.18 7.99
CA GLY A 209 4.89 -9.01 6.79
C GLY A 209 4.17 -8.27 5.68
N GLU A 210 4.29 -8.74 4.45
CA GLU A 210 3.70 -8.03 3.32
C GLU A 210 2.16 -7.94 3.43
N ALA A 211 1.49 -9.04 3.77
CA ALA A 211 0.04 -9.05 3.99
C ALA A 211 -0.39 -8.13 5.15
N VAL A 212 0.41 -8.07 6.23
CA VAL A 212 0.16 -7.20 7.38
C VAL A 212 0.29 -5.73 6.99
N ASN A 213 1.35 -5.38 6.24
CA ASN A 213 1.57 -4.02 5.76
C ASN A 213 0.48 -3.58 4.77
N THR A 214 0.04 -4.48 3.88
CA THR A 214 -1.03 -4.20 2.92
C THR A 214 -2.37 -4.00 3.62
N LEU A 215 -2.65 -4.79 4.67
CA LEU A 215 -3.81 -4.60 5.54
C LEU A 215 -3.80 -3.22 6.21
N ASP A 216 -2.68 -2.82 6.83
CA ASP A 216 -2.55 -1.53 7.49
C ASP A 216 -2.68 -0.36 6.50
N MET A 217 -2.14 -0.53 5.29
CA MET A 217 -2.30 0.45 4.22
C MET A 217 -3.76 0.59 3.79
N ARG A 218 -4.47 -0.53 3.60
CA ARG A 218 -5.89 -0.55 3.28
C ARG A 218 -6.71 0.18 4.34
N ASP A 219 -6.47 -0.16 5.61
CA ASP A 219 -7.23 0.42 6.72
C ASP A 219 -6.98 1.93 6.83
N THR A 220 -5.72 2.37 6.67
CA THR A 220 -5.35 3.79 6.63
C THR A 220 -6.00 4.53 5.46
N VAL A 221 -5.98 3.95 4.25
CA VAL A 221 -6.59 4.58 3.06
C VAL A 221 -8.11 4.64 3.21
N THR A 222 -8.74 3.61 3.77
CA THR A 222 -10.19 3.59 4.00
C THR A 222 -10.60 4.64 5.03
N GLU A 223 -9.83 4.82 6.09
CA GLU A 223 -10.05 5.86 7.10
C GLU A 223 -9.88 7.27 6.50
N ASP A 224 -8.82 7.48 5.72
CA ASP A 224 -8.57 8.75 5.02
C ASP A 224 -9.69 9.07 4.00
N ASP A 225 -10.25 8.09 3.29
CA ASP A 225 -11.34 8.29 2.32
C ASP A 225 -12.62 8.78 3.01
N ILE A 226 -12.92 8.30 4.21
CA ILE A 226 -14.05 8.75 5.02
C ILE A 226 -13.89 10.22 5.44
N VAL A 227 -12.65 10.66 5.68
CA VAL A 227 -12.36 12.03 6.14
C VAL A 227 -12.35 13.02 4.97
N VAL A 228 -12.04 12.57 3.76
CA VAL A 228 -11.89 13.41 2.56
C VAL A 228 -13.20 13.53 1.77
N ASN A 229 -14.13 12.57 1.87
CA ASN A 229 -15.43 12.56 1.21
C ASN A 229 -16.55 13.09 2.11
#